data_82e50425345c2aa8206f26a1444d3462
#
_entry.id   82e50425345c2aa8206f26a1444d3462
#
_cell.length_a   1.000
_cell.length_b   1.000
_cell.length_c   1.000
_cell.angle_alpha   90.00
_cell.angle_beta   90.00
_cell.angle_gamma   90.00
#
_symmetry.space_group_name_H-M   'P 1'
#
loop_
_entity.id
_entity.type
_entity.pdbx_description
1 polymer ?
#
loop_
_entity_poly.entity_id
_entity_poly.type
_entity_poly.pdbx_seq_one_letter_code
_entity_poly.pdbx_strand_id
1 'polypeptide(L)' 'MSGFHRLDENNYRKQAMIAAKELCYGNEVIEKIKAAKNDAEIERIMNMAIHAKR' A
#
# COMPACT_ATOMS: atom_id res chain seq x y z
N MET A 1 12.47 22.59 3.12
CA MET A 1 12.32 22.12 3.20
C MET A 1 12.61 21.20 2.89
N SER A 2 12.79 20.85 2.86
CA SER A 2 13.17 20.10 2.48
C SER A 2 13.12 18.84 2.88
N GLY A 3 13.07 18.28 3.53
CA GLY A 3 13.00 16.95 3.92
C GLY A 3 11.89 16.16 3.36
N PHE A 4 10.96 16.75 2.76
CA PHE A 4 9.87 15.94 2.33
C PHE A 4 10.14 15.12 1.13
N HIS A 5 11.20 15.37 0.44
CA HIS A 5 11.39 14.52 -0.69
C HIS A 5 11.73 13.12 -0.30
N ARG A 6 12.23 12.87 0.89
CA ARG A 6 12.53 11.54 1.16
C ARG A 6 11.38 10.80 1.60
N LEU A 7 10.27 11.39 1.76
CA LEU A 7 9.11 10.68 2.16
C LEU A 7 8.57 9.78 1.11
N ASP A 8 9.06 9.87 -0.08
CA ASP A 8 8.50 9.09 -1.14
C ASP A 8 8.34 7.64 -0.84
N GLU A 9 9.32 7.02 -0.30
CA GLU A 9 9.24 5.61 -0.06
C GLU A 9 8.18 5.27 0.93
N ASN A 10 8.21 5.90 2.07
CA ASN A 10 7.23 5.59 3.07
C ASN A 10 5.88 6.11 2.69
N ASN A 11 5.86 7.15 1.90
CA ASN A 11 4.62 7.73 1.51
C ASN A 11 3.79 6.78 0.65
N TYR A 12 4.45 6.08 -0.25
CA TYR A 12 3.74 5.15 -1.09
C TYR A 12 3.08 4.05 -0.26
N ARG A 13 3.81 3.51 0.69
CA ARG A 13 3.27 2.47 1.53
C ARG A 13 2.12 3.00 2.36
N LYS A 14 2.28 4.17 2.90
CA LYS A 14 1.24 4.77 3.70
C LYS A 14 -0.02 5.00 2.88
N GLN A 15 0.15 5.51 1.68
CA GLN A 15 -0.99 5.75 0.83
C GLN A 15 -1.68 4.47 0.44
N ALA A 16 -0.92 3.42 0.20
CA ALA A 16 -1.50 2.15 -0.14
C ALA A 16 -2.33 1.63 1.02
N MET A 17 -1.84 1.80 2.23
CA MET A 17 -2.56 1.34 3.39
C MET A 17 -3.85 2.13 3.59
N ILE A 18 -3.79 3.41 3.36
CA ILE A 18 -4.97 4.24 3.49
C ILE A 18 -6.00 3.86 2.44
N ALA A 19 -5.55 3.65 1.22
CA ALA A 19 -6.44 3.25 0.15
C ALA A 19 -7.09 1.91 0.46
N ALA A 20 -6.31 0.98 0.98
CA ALA A 20 -6.84 -0.33 1.30
C ALA A 20 -7.91 -0.21 2.37
N LYS A 21 -7.70 0.67 3.31
CA LYS A 21 -8.67 0.87 4.34
C LYS A 21 -9.94 1.48 3.79
N GLU A 22 -9.80 2.48 2.95
CA GLU A 22 -10.96 3.15 2.40
C GLU A 22 -11.76 2.27 1.49
N LEU A 23 -11.08 1.38 0.78
CA LEU A 23 -11.76 0.47 -0.10
C LEU A 23 -12.22 -0.79 0.61
N CYS A 24 -11.99 -0.84 1.91
CA CYS A 24 -12.42 -1.98 2.71
C CYS A 24 -11.84 -3.31 2.25
N TYR A 25 -10.57 -3.28 1.89
CA TYR A 25 -9.92 -4.51 1.49
C TYR A 25 -9.70 -5.46 2.64
N GLY A 26 -9.67 -4.94 3.86
CA GLY A 26 -9.51 -5.82 5.00
C GLY A 26 -8.09 -5.80 5.55
N ASN A 27 -7.95 -6.31 6.77
CA ASN A 27 -6.66 -6.32 7.42
C ASN A 27 -5.64 -7.15 6.70
N GLU A 28 -6.07 -8.18 6.03
CA GLU A 28 -5.15 -9.03 5.32
C GLU A 28 -4.30 -8.25 4.34
N VAL A 29 -4.95 -7.40 3.56
CA VAL A 29 -4.25 -6.63 2.57
C VAL A 29 -3.33 -5.63 3.26
N ILE A 30 -3.82 -4.99 4.30
CA ILE A 30 -3.02 -4.03 5.02
C ILE A 30 -1.77 -4.68 5.59
N GLU A 31 -1.92 -5.87 6.13
CA GLU A 31 -0.79 -6.56 6.69
C GLU A 31 0.23 -6.92 5.61
N LYS A 32 -0.25 -7.30 4.46
CA LYS A 32 0.64 -7.62 3.37
C LYS A 32 1.40 -6.40 2.91
N ILE A 33 0.72 -5.26 2.87
CA ILE A 33 1.38 -4.04 2.47
C ILE A 33 2.47 -3.70 3.48
N LYS A 34 2.20 -3.90 4.75
CA LYS A 34 3.19 -3.62 5.76
C LYS A 34 4.40 -4.50 5.61
N ALA A 35 4.19 -5.73 5.23
CA ALA A 35 5.28 -6.68 5.09
C ALA A 35 5.99 -6.59 3.75
N ALA A 36 5.46 -5.80 2.84
CA ALA A 36 6.06 -5.71 1.52
C ALA A 36 7.47 -5.17 1.60
N LYS A 37 8.34 -5.69 0.78
CA LYS A 37 9.73 -5.27 0.80
C LYS A 37 9.98 -4.00 0.01
N ASN A 38 9.23 -3.78 -1.04
CA ASN A 38 9.44 -2.61 -1.85
C ASN A 38 8.14 -2.22 -2.51
N ASP A 39 8.20 -1.15 -3.28
CA ASP A 39 6.99 -0.63 -3.91
C ASP A 39 6.39 -1.59 -4.90
N ALA A 40 7.21 -2.34 -5.58
CA ALA A 40 6.70 -3.28 -6.56
C ALA A 40 5.81 -4.31 -5.89
N GLU A 41 6.19 -4.75 -4.72
CA GLU A 41 5.39 -5.71 -4.00
C GLU A 41 4.07 -5.09 -3.55
N ILE A 42 4.13 -3.86 -3.12
CA ILE A 42 2.92 -3.18 -2.70
C ILE A 42 1.95 -3.09 -3.87
N GLU A 43 2.48 -2.73 -5.02
CA GLU A 43 1.65 -2.61 -6.20
C GLU A 43 1.01 -3.94 -6.54
N ARG A 44 1.77 -5.01 -6.45
CA ARG A 44 1.26 -6.32 -6.73
C ARG A 44 0.14 -6.68 -5.78
N ILE A 45 0.33 -6.40 -4.50
CA ILE A 45 -0.68 -6.70 -3.51
C ILE A 45 -1.96 -5.94 -3.80
N MET A 46 -1.83 -4.67 -4.15
CA MET A 46 -3.00 -3.87 -4.45
C MET A 46 -3.71 -4.38 -5.69
N ASN A 47 -2.96 -4.76 -6.70
CA ASN A 47 -3.57 -5.29 -7.91
C ASN A 47 -4.33 -6.56 -7.63
N MET A 48 -3.77 -7.41 -6.82
CA MET A 48 -4.44 -8.65 -6.50
C MET A 48 -5.71 -8.38 -5.71
N ALA A 49 -5.65 -7.41 -4.82
CA ALA A 49 -6.81 -7.10 -4.03
C ALA A 49 -7.92 -6.53 -4.91
N ILE A 50 -7.55 -5.70 -5.87
CA ILE A 50 -8.52 -5.12 -6.75
C ILE A 50 -9.21 -6.20 -7.56
N HIS A 51 -8.44 -7.14 -8.07
CA HIS A 51 -9.03 -8.22 -8.86
C HIS A 51 -9.88 -9.15 -7.99
N ALA A 52 -9.42 -9.41 -6.80
CA ALA A 52 -10.16 -10.31 -5.95
C ALA A 52 -11.47 -9.70 -5.49
N LYS A 53 -11.48 -8.39 -5.42
CA LYS A 53 -12.66 -7.74 -4.93
C LYS A 53 -13.80 -7.76 -5.92
N ARG A 54 -13.54 -7.94 -7.18
CA ARG A 54 -14.57 -7.96 -8.16
C ARG A 54 -15.52 -9.02 -7.95
#